data_5b82fdfe9850864b2c3c7ba1f0f45a17
#
_entry.id   5b82fdfe9850864b2c3c7ba1f0f45a17
#
_cell.length_a   1.000
_cell.length_b   1.000
_cell.length_c   1.000
_cell.angle_alpha   90.00
_cell.angle_beta   90.00
_cell.angle_gamma   90.00
#
_symmetry.space_group_name_H-M   'P 1'
#
loop_
_entity.id
_entity.type
_entity.pdbx_description
1 polymer ?
#
loop_
_entity_poly.entity_id
_entity_poly.type
_entity_poly.pdbx_seq_one_letter_code
_entity_poly.pdbx_strand_id
1 'polypeptide(L)'
;MPGGRLTYEDRRHIASGVAEGLQYAEIARRLGRPTSTVSREVTRNGGYAGYRADHAQQATGRRARRGKPVTSPAAPAAVDAYGRDREAVRDFEERFTAMMTRTGLPRMPARVLACLITDDVASLTAAELVRRLCVSPASVSKAVGYLEQLGLVRRERDARRRRERYLIDDDVWYRATAREVQVCAMWADAARQGAEVLGDATPAGTRLDQMSRFFGFVGRDMAQAAEHWRGVFATQRTGRSDQAP
;
A
#
# COMPACT_ATOMS: atom_id res chain seq x y z
N MET A 1 4.82 -4.84 34.97
CA MET A 1 4.82 -5.30 33.58
C MET A 1 6.08 -4.82 32.89
N PRO A 2 7.06 -5.63 32.47
CA PRO A 2 8.27 -5.16 31.80
C PRO A 2 8.03 -5.12 30.30
N GLY A 3 7.44 -4.03 29.80
CA GLY A 3 7.16 -3.79 28.37
C GLY A 3 7.95 -2.63 27.75
N GLY A 4 9.01 -2.17 28.40
CA GLY A 4 9.83 -1.05 27.92
C GLY A 4 10.81 -1.45 26.80
N ARG A 5 11.32 -0.43 26.05
CA ARG A 5 12.40 -0.60 25.07
C ARG A 5 13.65 -1.18 25.75
N LEU A 6 14.40 -2.01 25.02
CA LEU A 6 15.70 -2.54 25.48
C LEU A 6 16.65 -1.38 25.80
N THR A 7 17.25 -1.41 26.97
CA THR A 7 18.28 -0.48 27.40
C THR A 7 19.63 -0.84 26.77
N TYR A 8 20.65 0.02 26.94
CA TYR A 8 22.00 -0.31 26.53
C TYR A 8 22.58 -1.49 27.32
N GLU A 9 22.22 -1.58 28.59
CA GLU A 9 22.62 -2.68 29.48
C GLU A 9 21.98 -4.01 29.04
N ASP A 10 20.69 -4.03 28.72
CA ASP A 10 20.03 -5.19 28.11
C ASP A 10 20.78 -5.68 26.85
N ARG A 11 21.23 -4.74 26.00
CA ARG A 11 22.00 -5.05 24.78
C ARG A 11 23.38 -5.61 25.07
N ARG A 12 24.06 -5.16 26.12
CA ARG A 12 25.32 -5.73 26.55
C ARG A 12 25.14 -7.16 27.04
N HIS A 13 24.11 -7.43 27.84
CA HIS A 13 23.79 -8.79 28.27
C HIS A 13 23.44 -9.72 27.10
N ILE A 14 22.71 -9.22 26.07
CA ILE A 14 22.46 -9.97 24.85
C ILE A 14 23.79 -10.27 24.14
N ALA A 15 24.68 -9.30 23.99
CA ALA A 15 25.98 -9.51 23.33
C ALA A 15 26.86 -10.52 24.07
N SER A 16 26.89 -10.48 25.41
CA SER A 16 27.59 -11.46 26.22
C SER A 16 27.01 -12.86 26.04
N GLY A 17 25.70 -13.01 26.17
CA GLY A 17 25.05 -14.31 25.98
C GLY A 17 25.22 -14.88 24.57
N VAL A 18 25.23 -14.05 23.54
CA VAL A 18 25.54 -14.47 22.15
C VAL A 18 27.01 -14.91 22.04
N ALA A 19 27.96 -14.19 22.64
CA ALA A 19 29.37 -14.56 22.65
C ALA A 19 29.64 -15.88 23.43
N GLU A 20 28.85 -16.14 24.47
CA GLU A 20 28.86 -17.40 25.24
C GLU A 20 28.14 -18.56 24.53
N GLY A 21 27.57 -18.34 23.36
CA GLY A 21 26.89 -19.39 22.60
C GLY A 21 25.49 -19.75 23.11
N LEU A 22 24.88 -18.89 23.97
CA LEU A 22 23.58 -19.18 24.59
C LEU A 22 22.42 -19.06 23.61
N GLN A 23 21.45 -19.94 23.74
CA GLN A 23 20.21 -19.83 22.95
C GLN A 23 19.39 -18.60 23.32
N TYR A 24 18.66 -18.03 22.37
CA TYR A 24 17.84 -16.82 22.60
C TYR A 24 16.85 -16.96 23.76
N ALA A 25 16.33 -18.17 24.00
CA ALA A 25 15.42 -18.44 25.11
C ALA A 25 16.12 -18.29 26.48
N GLU A 26 17.38 -18.72 26.59
CA GLU A 26 18.18 -18.58 27.80
C GLU A 26 18.56 -17.13 28.07
N ILE A 27 19.01 -16.40 27.04
CA ILE A 27 19.30 -14.95 27.11
C ILE A 27 18.04 -14.19 27.55
N ALA A 28 16.88 -14.51 26.97
CA ALA A 28 15.62 -13.88 27.27
C ALA A 28 15.19 -14.13 28.73
N ARG A 29 15.36 -15.34 29.23
CA ARG A 29 15.07 -15.70 30.62
C ARG A 29 15.92 -14.91 31.60
N ARG A 30 17.25 -14.79 31.35
CA ARG A 30 18.17 -14.00 32.18
C ARG A 30 17.83 -12.51 32.20
N LEU A 31 17.28 -11.98 31.09
CA LEU A 31 16.85 -10.59 30.96
C LEU A 31 15.44 -10.31 31.46
N GLY A 32 14.66 -11.32 31.79
CA GLY A 32 13.24 -11.17 32.11
C GLY A 32 12.42 -10.62 30.94
N ARG A 33 12.82 -10.94 29.70
CA ARG A 33 12.19 -10.45 28.44
C ARG A 33 11.65 -11.60 27.60
N PRO A 34 10.64 -11.38 26.76
CA PRO A 34 10.18 -12.39 25.80
C PRO A 34 11.28 -12.80 24.82
N THR A 35 11.38 -14.10 24.51
CA THR A 35 12.34 -14.64 23.53
C THR A 35 12.24 -13.95 22.18
N SER A 36 11.03 -13.60 21.74
CA SER A 36 10.78 -12.85 20.50
C SER A 36 11.43 -11.46 20.48
N THR A 37 11.58 -10.83 21.65
CA THR A 37 12.25 -9.52 21.78
C THR A 37 13.75 -9.66 21.52
N VAL A 38 14.39 -10.66 22.13
CA VAL A 38 15.83 -10.94 21.94
C VAL A 38 16.10 -11.37 20.49
N SER A 39 15.34 -12.29 19.97
CA SER A 39 15.48 -12.77 18.59
C SER A 39 15.37 -11.63 17.56
N ARG A 40 14.33 -10.78 17.69
CA ARG A 40 14.15 -9.63 16.79
C ARG A 40 15.27 -8.59 16.91
N GLU A 41 15.78 -8.35 18.12
CA GLU A 41 16.88 -7.42 18.35
C GLU A 41 18.16 -7.91 17.69
N VAL A 42 18.52 -9.19 17.89
CA VAL A 42 19.73 -9.81 17.31
C VAL A 42 19.63 -9.88 15.80
N THR A 43 18.53 -10.39 15.25
CA THR A 43 18.32 -10.49 13.79
C THR A 43 18.38 -9.13 13.09
N ARG A 44 17.85 -8.08 13.72
CA ARG A 44 17.82 -6.72 13.18
C ARG A 44 19.17 -6.00 13.22
N ASN A 45 20.09 -6.44 14.07
CA ASN A 45 21.36 -5.75 14.34
C ASN A 45 22.59 -6.63 14.09
N GLY A 46 22.58 -7.46 13.03
CA GLY A 46 23.74 -8.19 12.55
C GLY A 46 23.67 -9.72 12.68
N GLY A 47 22.53 -10.27 13.19
CA GLY A 47 22.38 -11.71 13.39
C GLY A 47 23.24 -12.26 14.52
N TYR A 48 23.17 -13.58 14.74
CA TYR A 48 23.84 -14.23 15.88
C TYR A 48 25.37 -14.05 15.86
N ALA A 49 26.01 -14.19 14.70
CA ALA A 49 27.47 -14.08 14.56
C ALA A 49 28.00 -12.63 14.54
N GLY A 50 27.15 -11.63 14.27
CA GLY A 50 27.56 -10.24 14.08
C GLY A 50 26.96 -9.25 15.08
N TYR A 51 26.24 -9.70 16.08
CA TYR A 51 25.59 -8.82 17.03
C TYR A 51 26.59 -8.07 17.94
N ARG A 52 26.49 -6.73 17.94
CA ARG A 52 27.30 -5.84 18.81
C ARG A 52 26.36 -4.82 19.47
N ALA A 53 26.44 -4.76 20.82
CA ALA A 53 25.60 -3.88 21.64
C ALA A 53 25.70 -2.40 21.23
N ASP A 54 26.93 -1.93 20.92
CA ASP A 54 27.18 -0.55 20.52
C ASP A 54 26.52 -0.21 19.18
N HIS A 55 26.62 -1.08 18.20
CA HIS A 55 25.99 -0.91 16.90
C HIS A 55 24.46 -0.92 17.01
N ALA A 56 23.90 -1.81 17.82
CA ALA A 56 22.47 -1.89 18.10
C ALA A 56 21.95 -0.63 18.81
N GLN A 57 22.73 -0.09 19.75
CA GLN A 57 22.42 1.16 20.44
C GLN A 57 22.46 2.37 19.49
N GLN A 58 23.54 2.49 18.68
CA GLN A 58 23.65 3.56 17.69
C GLN A 58 22.53 3.51 16.64
N ALA A 59 22.19 2.30 16.15
CA ALA A 59 21.11 2.10 15.22
C ALA A 59 19.74 2.48 15.83
N THR A 60 19.56 2.26 17.13
CA THR A 60 18.37 2.69 17.87
C THR A 60 18.34 4.20 18.04
N GLY A 61 19.47 4.84 18.36
CA GLY A 61 19.62 6.29 18.47
C GLY A 61 19.37 6.99 17.12
N ARG A 62 19.89 6.44 16.01
CA ARG A 62 19.62 6.97 14.65
C ARG A 62 18.14 6.85 14.27
N ARG A 63 17.47 5.75 14.66
CA ARG A 63 16.01 5.56 14.44
C ARG A 63 15.17 6.47 15.33
N ALA A 64 15.57 6.70 16.57
CA ALA A 64 14.90 7.63 17.49
C ALA A 64 15.06 9.10 17.05
N ARG A 65 16.20 9.47 16.46
CA ARG A 65 16.43 10.81 15.88
C ARG A 65 15.64 11.04 14.60
N ARG A 66 15.38 9.99 13.80
CA ARG A 66 14.49 10.05 12.63
C ARG A 66 13.00 10.15 13.01
N GLY A 67 12.64 9.85 14.24
CA GLY A 67 11.26 9.87 14.74
C GLY A 67 10.87 11.09 15.58
N LYS A 68 11.79 12.04 15.82
CA LYS A 68 11.46 13.35 16.42
C LYS A 68 11.48 14.41 15.33
N PRO A 69 10.41 15.18 15.14
CA PRO A 69 10.53 16.41 14.37
C PRO A 69 11.50 17.31 15.13
N VAL A 70 12.69 17.47 14.61
CA VAL A 70 13.59 18.55 15.01
C VAL A 70 12.95 19.81 14.41
N THR A 71 12.38 20.66 15.23
CA THR A 71 12.16 22.06 14.92
C THR A 71 13.53 22.72 14.80
N SER A 72 14.18 22.53 13.68
CA SER A 72 15.28 23.38 13.21
C SER A 72 14.67 24.62 12.54
N PRO A 73 15.29 25.82 12.66
CA PRO A 73 14.84 26.98 11.90
C PRO A 73 14.82 26.58 10.44
N ALA A 74 13.70 26.91 9.75
CA ALA A 74 13.35 26.50 8.43
C ALA A 74 14.53 26.70 7.45
N ALA A 75 15.18 25.61 7.05
CA ALA A 75 15.89 25.59 5.78
C ALA A 75 14.86 25.92 4.68
N PRO A 76 15.22 26.70 3.63
CA PRO A 76 14.28 27.04 2.58
C PRO A 76 13.62 25.73 2.09
N ALA A 77 12.29 25.72 2.10
CA ALA A 77 11.48 24.56 1.74
C ALA A 77 12.03 23.97 0.43
N ALA A 78 12.46 22.71 0.45
CA ALA A 78 12.98 22.04 -0.74
C ALA A 78 11.79 21.84 -1.68
N VAL A 79 11.55 22.84 -2.52
CA VAL A 79 10.51 22.79 -3.57
C VAL A 79 10.92 21.85 -4.69
N ASP A 80 9.93 21.23 -5.32
CA ASP A 80 10.13 20.44 -6.53
C ASP A 80 10.18 21.31 -7.79
N ALA A 81 10.24 20.70 -8.97
CA ALA A 81 10.29 21.40 -10.25
C ALA A 81 9.05 22.28 -10.54
N TYR A 82 7.95 22.06 -9.83
CA TYR A 82 6.70 22.84 -9.93
C TYR A 82 6.51 23.81 -8.76
N GLY A 83 7.53 24.01 -7.93
CA GLY A 83 7.47 24.92 -6.78
C GLY A 83 6.68 24.37 -5.57
N ARG A 84 6.32 23.07 -5.57
CA ARG A 84 5.58 22.43 -4.46
C ARG A 84 6.53 22.06 -3.33
N ASP A 85 6.11 22.28 -2.09
CA ASP A 85 6.80 21.81 -0.90
C ASP A 85 6.81 20.27 -0.85
N ARG A 86 8.00 19.68 -0.90
CA ARG A 86 8.20 18.23 -0.89
C ARG A 86 7.74 17.57 0.42
N GLU A 87 7.73 18.29 1.52
CA GLU A 87 7.23 17.77 2.80
C GLU A 87 5.71 17.71 2.78
N ALA A 88 5.06 18.78 2.29
CA ALA A 88 3.61 18.82 2.12
C ALA A 88 3.11 17.75 1.15
N VAL A 89 3.84 17.45 0.06
CA VAL A 89 3.50 16.35 -0.87
C VAL A 89 3.60 14.99 -0.16
N ARG A 90 4.66 14.74 0.61
CA ARG A 90 4.81 13.49 1.38
C ARG A 90 3.72 13.32 2.43
N ASP A 91 3.40 14.37 3.15
CA ASP A 91 2.32 14.37 4.15
C ASP A 91 0.97 14.07 3.49
N PHE A 92 0.73 14.62 2.31
CA PHE A 92 -0.46 14.28 1.53
C PHE A 92 -0.47 12.80 1.14
N GLU A 93 0.64 12.27 0.60
CA GLU A 93 0.75 10.84 0.24
C GLU A 93 0.48 9.91 1.43
N GLU A 94 0.98 10.26 2.62
CA GLU A 94 0.73 9.47 3.83
C GLU A 94 -0.74 9.50 4.26
N ARG A 95 -1.36 10.68 4.27
CA ARG A 95 -2.81 10.82 4.59
C ARG A 95 -3.68 10.11 3.57
N PHE A 96 -3.34 10.24 2.28
CA PHE A 96 -4.07 9.60 1.19
C PHE A 96 -3.95 8.08 1.26
N THR A 97 -2.75 7.56 1.52
CA THR A 97 -2.52 6.13 1.80
C THR A 97 -3.35 5.64 2.98
N ALA A 98 -3.39 6.39 4.07
CA ALA A 98 -4.17 6.03 5.26
C ALA A 98 -5.68 6.01 4.95
N MET A 99 -6.17 6.95 4.17
CA MET A 99 -7.57 6.99 3.71
C MET A 99 -7.90 5.76 2.87
N MET A 100 -7.11 5.46 1.84
CA MET A 100 -7.30 4.28 0.99
C MET A 100 -7.24 2.97 1.79
N THR A 101 -6.38 2.89 2.80
CA THR A 101 -6.30 1.71 3.66
C THR A 101 -7.57 1.54 4.51
N ARG A 102 -8.16 2.62 4.98
CA ARG A 102 -9.44 2.57 5.71
C ARG A 102 -10.61 2.15 4.83
N THR A 103 -10.54 2.40 3.53
CA THR A 103 -11.57 1.95 2.56
C THR A 103 -11.34 0.52 2.05
N GLY A 104 -10.38 -0.21 2.63
CA GLY A 104 -10.17 -1.64 2.35
C GLY A 104 -8.99 -1.96 1.43
N LEU A 105 -8.29 -0.96 0.88
CA LEU A 105 -7.11 -1.22 0.07
C LEU A 105 -5.93 -1.65 0.97
N PRO A 106 -5.24 -2.77 0.72
CA PRO A 106 -4.09 -3.16 1.52
C PRO A 106 -2.99 -2.08 1.50
N ARG A 107 -2.28 -1.91 2.61
CA ARG A 107 -1.35 -0.79 2.81
C ARG A 107 -0.28 -0.64 1.72
N MET A 108 0.32 -1.74 1.25
CA MET A 108 1.35 -1.64 0.19
C MET A 108 0.79 -1.22 -1.16
N PRO A 109 -0.30 -1.82 -1.68
CA PRO A 109 -1.02 -1.30 -2.83
C PRO A 109 -1.40 0.17 -2.70
N ALA A 110 -1.95 0.60 -1.55
CA ALA A 110 -2.30 2.00 -1.30
C ALA A 110 -1.09 2.94 -1.41
N ARG A 111 0.09 2.55 -0.88
CA ARG A 111 1.32 3.33 -1.02
C ARG A 111 1.80 3.45 -2.46
N VAL A 112 1.75 2.36 -3.22
CA VAL A 112 2.11 2.35 -4.64
C VAL A 112 1.16 3.24 -5.44
N LEU A 113 -0.15 3.12 -5.19
CA LEU A 113 -1.17 3.92 -5.87
C LEU A 113 -1.02 5.41 -5.54
N ALA A 114 -0.78 5.76 -4.27
CA ALA A 114 -0.51 7.14 -3.88
C ALA A 114 0.69 7.73 -4.63
N CYS A 115 1.81 6.99 -4.70
CA CYS A 115 2.99 7.42 -5.45
C CYS A 115 2.72 7.63 -6.94
N LEU A 116 1.89 6.80 -7.56
CA LEU A 116 1.55 6.93 -8.99
C LEU A 116 0.60 8.11 -9.24
N ILE A 117 -0.40 8.32 -8.36
CA ILE A 117 -1.35 9.44 -8.48
C ILE A 117 -0.66 10.80 -8.27
N THR A 118 0.34 10.87 -7.39
CA THR A 118 1.06 12.12 -7.08
C THR A 118 2.26 12.37 -8.00
N ASP A 119 2.59 11.44 -8.87
CA ASP A 119 3.63 11.58 -9.87
C ASP A 119 3.10 12.35 -11.08
N ASP A 120 3.83 13.38 -11.53
CA ASP A 120 3.38 14.28 -12.60
C ASP A 120 3.25 13.59 -13.97
N VAL A 121 3.99 12.49 -14.18
CA VAL A 121 3.89 11.66 -15.38
C VAL A 121 2.90 10.52 -15.18
N ALA A 122 2.44 10.31 -13.93
CA ALA A 122 1.59 9.18 -13.52
C ALA A 122 2.13 7.81 -13.98
N SER A 123 3.47 7.68 -14.08
CA SER A 123 4.15 6.52 -14.65
C SER A 123 5.51 6.30 -13.99
N LEU A 124 5.67 5.20 -13.25
CA LEU A 124 6.88 4.84 -12.53
C LEU A 124 7.35 3.42 -12.89
N THR A 125 8.67 3.23 -12.91
CA THR A 125 9.28 1.89 -13.01
C THR A 125 9.30 1.20 -11.65
N ALA A 126 9.49 -0.13 -11.63
CA ALA A 126 9.70 -0.90 -10.40
C ALA A 126 10.85 -0.33 -9.55
N ALA A 127 11.96 0.05 -10.19
CA ALA A 127 13.14 0.59 -9.50
C ALA A 127 12.85 1.95 -8.85
N GLU A 128 12.07 2.81 -9.49
CA GLU A 128 11.64 4.10 -8.94
C GLU A 128 10.73 3.92 -7.74
N LEU A 129 9.75 3.00 -7.81
CA LEU A 129 8.88 2.66 -6.69
C LEU A 129 9.66 2.07 -5.50
N VAL A 130 10.60 1.15 -5.76
CA VAL A 130 11.49 0.57 -4.73
C VAL A 130 12.26 1.66 -3.99
N ARG A 131 12.85 2.61 -4.72
CA ARG A 131 13.62 3.73 -4.12
C ARG A 131 12.72 4.68 -3.34
N ARG A 132 11.58 5.10 -3.93
CA ARG A 132 10.65 6.08 -3.32
C ARG A 132 9.98 5.52 -2.07
N LEU A 133 9.60 4.25 -2.09
CA LEU A 133 8.91 3.59 -0.98
C LEU A 133 9.85 2.93 0.04
N CYS A 134 11.14 2.80 -0.27
CA CYS A 134 12.16 2.11 0.54
C CYS A 134 11.75 0.67 0.90
N VAL A 135 11.30 -0.09 -0.08
CA VAL A 135 10.81 -1.48 0.07
C VAL A 135 11.50 -2.43 -0.91
N SER A 136 11.30 -3.75 -0.73
CA SER A 136 11.87 -4.75 -1.63
C SER A 136 11.16 -4.77 -3.01
N PRO A 137 11.85 -5.16 -4.09
CA PRO A 137 11.24 -5.36 -5.41
C PRO A 137 10.05 -6.32 -5.39
N ALA A 138 10.12 -7.39 -4.58
CA ALA A 138 9.03 -8.35 -4.43
C ALA A 138 7.77 -7.70 -3.83
N SER A 139 7.93 -6.78 -2.86
CA SER A 139 6.81 -6.04 -2.28
C SER A 139 6.14 -5.14 -3.31
N VAL A 140 6.91 -4.47 -4.18
CA VAL A 140 6.39 -3.65 -5.27
C VAL A 140 5.64 -4.52 -6.28
N SER A 141 6.25 -5.62 -6.75
CA SER A 141 5.64 -6.53 -7.71
C SER A 141 4.29 -7.08 -7.23
N LYS A 142 4.22 -7.52 -5.95
CA LYS A 142 2.98 -8.01 -5.35
C LYS A 142 1.91 -6.91 -5.27
N ALA A 143 2.30 -5.70 -4.87
CA ALA A 143 1.38 -4.57 -4.77
C ALA A 143 0.84 -4.14 -6.13
N VAL A 144 1.71 -4.07 -7.15
CA VAL A 144 1.32 -3.77 -8.54
C VAL A 144 0.37 -4.82 -9.08
N GLY A 145 0.70 -6.12 -8.92
CA GLY A 145 -0.19 -7.21 -9.37
C GLY A 145 -1.59 -7.12 -8.75
N TYR A 146 -1.68 -6.74 -7.48
CA TYR A 146 -2.97 -6.49 -6.83
C TYR A 146 -3.72 -5.30 -7.46
N LEU A 147 -3.03 -4.18 -7.73
CA LEU A 147 -3.63 -3.01 -8.37
C LEU A 147 -4.04 -3.26 -9.83
N GLU A 148 -3.27 -4.07 -10.57
CA GLU A 148 -3.64 -4.53 -11.91
C GLU A 148 -4.92 -5.36 -11.89
N GLN A 149 -5.07 -6.26 -10.91
CA GLN A 149 -6.30 -7.03 -10.71
C GLN A 149 -7.52 -6.15 -10.43
N LEU A 150 -7.35 -5.01 -9.79
CA LEU A 150 -8.40 -4.02 -9.56
C LEU A 150 -8.62 -3.06 -10.74
N GLY A 151 -7.82 -3.13 -11.79
CA GLY A 151 -7.89 -2.20 -12.92
C GLY A 151 -7.37 -0.80 -12.62
N LEU A 152 -6.70 -0.60 -11.47
CA LEU A 152 -6.20 0.70 -11.01
C LEU A 152 -4.82 1.07 -11.57
N VAL A 153 -4.06 0.10 -12.05
CA VAL A 153 -2.73 0.28 -12.63
C VAL A 153 -2.64 -0.54 -13.90
N ARG A 154 -1.96 -0.01 -14.91
CA ARG A 154 -1.60 -0.71 -16.13
C ARG A 154 -0.09 -0.85 -16.23
N ARG A 155 0.35 -1.99 -16.75
CA ARG A 155 1.74 -2.25 -17.07
C ARG A 155 1.99 -1.95 -18.54
N GLU A 156 3.02 -1.19 -18.82
CA GLU A 156 3.46 -0.89 -20.16
C GLU A 156 4.95 -1.20 -20.32
N ARG A 157 5.34 -1.73 -21.47
CA ARG A 157 6.73 -2.01 -21.76
C ARG A 157 7.30 -0.87 -22.57
N ASP A 158 8.30 -0.17 -22.02
CA ASP A 158 9.06 0.82 -22.76
C ASP A 158 9.84 0.12 -23.89
N ALA A 159 9.40 0.31 -25.13
CA ALA A 159 9.98 -0.34 -26.31
C ALA A 159 11.47 0.03 -26.51
N ARG A 160 11.90 1.23 -26.08
CA ARG A 160 13.27 1.72 -26.26
C ARG A 160 14.22 1.24 -25.17
N ARG A 161 13.74 1.03 -23.92
CA ARG A 161 14.58 0.72 -22.74
C ARG A 161 14.40 -0.67 -22.17
N ARG A 162 13.53 -1.51 -22.74
CA ARG A 162 13.17 -2.85 -22.23
C ARG A 162 12.77 -2.88 -20.75
N ARG A 163 12.26 -1.76 -20.22
CA ARG A 163 11.84 -1.63 -18.82
C ARG A 163 10.32 -1.59 -18.74
N GLU A 164 9.78 -2.24 -17.74
CA GLU A 164 8.36 -2.14 -17.42
C GLU A 164 8.10 -0.85 -16.65
N ARG A 165 7.04 -0.15 -17.04
CA ARG A 165 6.50 1.00 -16.34
C ARG A 165 5.08 0.67 -15.87
N TYR A 166 4.76 1.17 -14.72
CA TYR A 166 3.43 1.10 -14.15
C TYR A 166 2.80 2.48 -14.25
N LEU A 167 1.62 2.54 -14.79
CA LEU A 167 0.97 3.81 -15.07
C LEU A 167 -0.50 3.82 -14.65
N ILE A 168 -0.96 5.02 -14.35
CA ILE A 168 -2.36 5.35 -14.21
C ILE A 168 -2.70 6.23 -15.43
N ASP A 169 -3.62 5.77 -16.25
CA ASP A 169 -4.13 6.54 -17.37
C ASP A 169 -5.49 7.18 -17.05
N ASP A 170 -5.96 8.01 -17.98
CA ASP A 170 -7.21 8.77 -17.81
C ASP A 170 -8.46 7.88 -17.66
N ASP A 171 -8.39 6.64 -18.14
CA ASP A 171 -9.49 5.68 -18.09
C ASP A 171 -9.46 4.77 -16.85
N VAL A 172 -8.53 5.01 -15.91
CA VAL A 172 -8.36 4.16 -14.72
C VAL A 172 -9.65 3.99 -13.91
N TRP A 173 -10.37 5.07 -13.69
CA TRP A 173 -11.61 5.04 -12.90
C TRP A 173 -12.75 4.34 -13.63
N TYR A 174 -12.81 4.52 -14.95
CA TYR A 174 -13.74 3.78 -15.80
C TYR A 174 -13.48 2.28 -15.74
N ARG A 175 -12.23 1.84 -15.89
CA ARG A 175 -11.88 0.41 -15.80
C ARG A 175 -12.15 -0.19 -14.42
N ALA A 176 -11.82 0.55 -13.36
CA ALA A 176 -12.12 0.13 -12.00
C ALA A 176 -13.63 -0.05 -11.80
N THR A 177 -14.44 0.92 -12.25
CA THR A 177 -15.90 0.83 -12.17
C THR A 177 -16.45 -0.30 -13.04
N ALA A 178 -15.95 -0.49 -14.27
CA ALA A 178 -16.38 -1.58 -15.13
C ALA A 178 -16.14 -2.97 -14.51
N ARG A 179 -15.05 -3.11 -13.72
CA ARG A 179 -14.79 -4.32 -12.96
C ARG A 179 -15.82 -4.54 -11.85
N GLU A 180 -16.17 -3.49 -11.09
CA GLU A 180 -17.20 -3.59 -10.04
C GLU A 180 -18.57 -3.94 -10.64
N VAL A 181 -18.89 -3.43 -11.84
CA VAL A 181 -20.09 -3.82 -12.60
C VAL A 181 -20.08 -5.33 -12.88
N GLN A 182 -18.93 -5.88 -13.30
CA GLN A 182 -18.82 -7.33 -13.50
C GLN A 182 -19.00 -8.12 -12.21
N VAL A 183 -18.47 -7.63 -11.08
CA VAL A 183 -18.67 -8.25 -9.77
C VAL A 183 -20.15 -8.25 -9.39
N CYS A 184 -20.86 -7.12 -9.59
CA CYS A 184 -22.30 -7.05 -9.38
C CYS A 184 -23.07 -8.07 -10.24
N ALA A 185 -22.71 -8.21 -11.50
CA ALA A 185 -23.32 -9.21 -12.40
C ALA A 185 -23.10 -10.65 -11.89
N MET A 186 -21.88 -10.99 -11.47
CA MET A 186 -21.57 -12.31 -10.88
C MET A 186 -22.42 -12.59 -9.62
N TRP A 187 -22.59 -11.60 -8.74
CA TRP A 187 -23.44 -11.73 -7.55
C TRP A 187 -24.92 -11.92 -7.92
N ALA A 188 -25.40 -11.15 -8.89
CA ALA A 188 -26.78 -11.26 -9.38
C ALA A 188 -27.07 -12.64 -9.97
N ASP A 189 -26.17 -13.16 -10.81
CA ASP A 189 -26.32 -14.47 -11.42
C ASP A 189 -26.24 -15.63 -10.43
N ALA A 190 -25.27 -15.58 -9.51
CA ALA A 190 -25.13 -16.61 -8.46
C ALA A 190 -26.36 -16.63 -7.54
N ALA A 191 -26.87 -15.45 -7.18
CA ALA A 191 -28.06 -15.34 -6.34
C ALA A 191 -29.31 -15.85 -7.07
N ARG A 192 -29.48 -15.57 -8.37
CA ARG A 192 -30.58 -16.10 -9.18
C ARG A 192 -30.55 -17.63 -9.22
N GLN A 193 -29.40 -18.21 -9.54
CA GLN A 193 -29.24 -19.65 -9.55
C GLN A 193 -29.53 -20.29 -8.17
N GLY A 194 -29.09 -19.64 -7.09
CA GLY A 194 -29.40 -20.09 -5.75
C GLY A 194 -30.91 -20.03 -5.41
N ALA A 195 -31.63 -19.00 -5.88
CA ALA A 195 -33.07 -18.88 -5.71
C ALA A 195 -33.82 -20.04 -6.41
N GLU A 196 -33.43 -20.35 -7.66
CA GLU A 196 -33.96 -21.48 -8.42
C GLU A 196 -33.76 -22.83 -7.69
N VAL A 197 -32.56 -23.07 -7.15
CA VAL A 197 -32.21 -24.31 -6.41
C VAL A 197 -32.96 -24.45 -5.11
N LEU A 198 -33.10 -23.34 -4.36
CA LEU A 198 -33.75 -23.36 -3.03
C LEU A 198 -35.27 -23.20 -3.09
N GLY A 199 -35.80 -22.89 -4.26
CA GLY A 199 -37.23 -22.65 -4.52
C GLY A 199 -37.62 -21.21 -4.22
N ASP A 200 -38.12 -20.48 -5.21
CA ASP A 200 -38.42 -19.04 -5.15
C ASP A 200 -39.44 -18.68 -4.06
N ALA A 201 -40.35 -19.59 -3.73
CA ALA A 201 -41.37 -19.41 -2.71
C ALA A 201 -40.85 -19.67 -1.27
N THR A 202 -39.63 -20.18 -1.10
CA THR A 202 -39.04 -20.38 0.22
C THR A 202 -38.45 -19.08 0.79
N PRO A 203 -38.36 -18.91 2.11
CA PRO A 203 -37.70 -17.74 2.69
C PRO A 203 -36.24 -17.56 2.24
N ALA A 204 -35.52 -18.64 1.91
CA ALA A 204 -34.16 -18.58 1.40
C ALA A 204 -34.14 -18.16 -0.06
N GLY A 205 -34.98 -18.74 -0.91
CA GLY A 205 -35.12 -18.39 -2.31
C GLY A 205 -35.53 -16.93 -2.50
N THR A 206 -36.54 -16.46 -1.75
CA THR A 206 -36.96 -15.05 -1.76
C THR A 206 -35.83 -14.09 -1.40
N ARG A 207 -34.97 -14.40 -0.39
CA ARG A 207 -33.79 -13.56 -0.07
C ARG A 207 -32.80 -13.52 -1.21
N LEU A 208 -32.56 -14.63 -1.88
CA LEU A 208 -31.63 -14.69 -3.01
C LEU A 208 -32.19 -13.97 -4.24
N ASP A 209 -33.50 -14.08 -4.52
CA ASP A 209 -34.14 -13.32 -5.58
C ASP A 209 -34.02 -11.81 -5.35
N GLN A 210 -34.28 -11.33 -4.12
CA GLN A 210 -34.07 -9.92 -3.75
C GLN A 210 -32.61 -9.48 -3.93
N MET A 211 -31.64 -10.32 -3.52
CA MET A 211 -30.22 -10.07 -3.70
C MET A 211 -29.86 -9.98 -5.19
N SER A 212 -30.34 -10.90 -6.02
CA SER A 212 -30.13 -10.89 -7.46
C SER A 212 -30.62 -9.60 -8.10
N ARG A 213 -31.85 -9.19 -7.79
CA ARG A 213 -32.43 -7.92 -8.28
C ARG A 213 -31.62 -6.71 -7.83
N PHE A 214 -31.23 -6.66 -6.56
CA PHE A 214 -30.44 -5.55 -6.02
C PHE A 214 -29.13 -5.38 -6.79
N PHE A 215 -28.31 -6.43 -6.90
CA PHE A 215 -27.04 -6.35 -7.61
C PHE A 215 -27.21 -6.11 -9.11
N GLY A 216 -28.29 -6.62 -9.72
CA GLY A 216 -28.63 -6.35 -11.10
C GLY A 216 -28.98 -4.87 -11.36
N PHE A 217 -29.70 -4.21 -10.44
CA PHE A 217 -29.99 -2.77 -10.55
C PHE A 217 -28.74 -1.94 -10.32
N VAL A 218 -28.03 -2.17 -9.22
CA VAL A 218 -26.78 -1.44 -8.88
C VAL A 218 -25.75 -1.54 -10.00
N GLY A 219 -25.53 -2.73 -10.56
CA GLY A 219 -24.61 -2.91 -11.66
C GLY A 219 -24.97 -2.11 -12.91
N ARG A 220 -26.26 -2.06 -13.29
CA ARG A 220 -26.74 -1.24 -14.41
C ARG A 220 -26.55 0.25 -14.18
N ASP A 221 -26.92 0.74 -13.01
CA ASP A 221 -26.79 2.15 -12.68
C ASP A 221 -25.33 2.58 -12.67
N MET A 222 -24.43 1.76 -12.11
CA MET A 222 -22.99 1.99 -12.14
C MET A 222 -22.44 2.01 -13.58
N ALA A 223 -22.88 1.11 -14.45
CA ALA A 223 -22.45 1.07 -15.85
C ALA A 223 -22.87 2.34 -16.59
N GLN A 224 -24.11 2.77 -16.44
CA GLN A 224 -24.63 4.02 -17.04
C GLN A 224 -23.87 5.24 -16.54
N ALA A 225 -23.64 5.35 -15.23
CA ALA A 225 -22.88 6.44 -14.64
C ALA A 225 -21.43 6.48 -15.16
N ALA A 226 -20.78 5.32 -15.28
CA ALA A 226 -19.41 5.22 -15.78
C ALA A 226 -19.29 5.68 -17.24
N GLU A 227 -20.20 5.27 -18.11
CA GLU A 227 -20.22 5.70 -19.51
C GLU A 227 -20.52 7.21 -19.65
N HIS A 228 -21.47 7.71 -18.88
CA HIS A 228 -21.79 9.14 -18.88
C HIS A 228 -20.55 9.99 -18.53
N TRP A 229 -19.91 9.69 -17.40
CA TRP A 229 -18.74 10.44 -16.95
C TRP A 229 -17.53 10.28 -17.85
N ARG A 230 -17.34 9.10 -18.44
CA ARG A 230 -16.30 8.88 -19.45
C ARG A 230 -16.47 9.83 -20.64
N GLY A 231 -17.70 9.98 -21.14
CA GLY A 231 -18.03 10.94 -22.19
C GLY A 231 -17.74 12.40 -21.82
N VAL A 232 -18.16 12.81 -20.60
CA VAL A 232 -17.93 14.17 -20.09
C VAL A 232 -16.42 14.47 -19.99
N PHE A 233 -15.62 13.57 -19.40
CA PHE A 233 -14.18 13.79 -19.29
C PHE A 233 -13.43 13.72 -20.62
N ALA A 234 -13.88 12.91 -21.58
CA ALA A 234 -13.32 12.89 -22.93
C ALA A 234 -13.50 14.25 -23.63
N THR A 235 -14.68 14.86 -23.52
CA THR A 235 -14.97 16.18 -24.10
C THR A 235 -14.13 17.30 -23.44
N GLN A 236 -13.92 17.24 -22.12
CA GLN A 236 -13.10 18.22 -21.40
C GLN A 236 -11.61 18.14 -21.79
N ARG A 237 -11.10 16.94 -22.12
CA ARG A 237 -9.71 16.74 -22.57
C ARG A 237 -9.45 17.35 -23.96
N THR A 238 -10.36 17.14 -24.90
CA THR A 238 -10.27 17.74 -26.24
C THR A 238 -10.28 19.27 -26.19
N GLY A 239 -11.16 19.86 -25.38
CA GLY A 239 -11.20 21.33 -25.20
C GLY A 239 -9.97 21.94 -24.51
N ARG A 240 -9.21 21.15 -23.72
CA ARG A 240 -7.98 21.59 -23.06
C ARG A 240 -6.76 21.55 -24.00
N SER A 241 -6.74 20.60 -24.93
CA SER A 241 -5.66 20.48 -25.92
C SER A 241 -5.70 21.61 -26.95
N ASP A 242 -6.87 22.19 -27.22
CA ASP A 242 -7.03 23.32 -28.15
C ASP A 242 -6.73 24.68 -27.49
N GLN A 243 -6.55 24.74 -26.17
CA GLN A 243 -6.25 25.97 -25.41
C GLN A 243 -4.80 26.05 -24.91
N ALA A 244 -3.94 25.09 -25.24
CA ALA A 244 -2.52 25.18 -24.92
C ALA A 244 -1.81 26.07 -25.96
N PRO A 245 -1.13 27.17 -25.54
CA PRO A 245 -0.44 28.11 -26.43
C PRO A 245 0.78 27.48 -27.09
#